data_924fc055910b0f45ec7da6b96cea949f
#
_entry.id   924fc055910b0f45ec7da6b96cea949f
#
_cell.length_a   1.000
_cell.length_b   1.000
_cell.length_c   1.000
_cell.angle_alpha   90.00
_cell.angle_beta   90.00
_cell.angle_gamma   90.00
#
_symmetry.space_group_name_H-M   'P 1'
#
loop_
_entity.id
_entity.type
_entity.pdbx_description
1 polymer ?
#
loop_
_entity_poly.entity_id
_entity_poly.type
_entity_poly.pdbx_seq_one_letter_code
_entity_poly.pdbx_strand_id
1 'polypeptide(L)'
;MRIWTLGAKVPDLDREIAFVQALGGELVLDDLIPFEGEDFRVPLLRLGDKYLHIAERMVYEERLRRPLDFGLCHVVFEIDDLTAAREAALAAGASEIAPVTRVSAGFGTRDVAFLRSPGGILFELVRILENAVPALP
;
A
#
# COMPACT_ATOMS: atom_id res chain seq x y z
N MET A 1 9.12 -0.46 -13.50
CA MET A 1 8.28 -0.95 -12.39
C MET A 1 9.16 -1.56 -11.31
N ARG A 2 8.94 -1.19 -10.08
CA ARG A 2 9.66 -1.76 -8.93
C ARG A 2 8.69 -1.96 -7.75
N ILE A 3 9.02 -2.86 -6.84
CA ILE A 3 8.31 -2.95 -5.57
C ILE A 3 8.69 -1.74 -4.73
N TRP A 4 7.70 -0.95 -4.33
CA TRP A 4 7.89 0.19 -3.44
C TRP A 4 7.67 -0.20 -1.99
N THR A 5 6.59 -0.91 -1.68
CA THR A 5 6.27 -1.36 -0.33
C THR A 5 5.46 -2.65 -0.34
N LEU A 6 5.38 -3.27 0.82
CA LEU A 6 4.45 -4.35 1.13
C LEU A 6 3.40 -3.82 2.11
N GLY A 7 2.18 -4.33 2.01
CA GLY A 7 1.11 -4.03 2.94
C GLY A 7 0.83 -5.22 3.86
N ALA A 8 0.71 -4.97 5.14
CA ALA A 8 0.37 -5.99 6.14
C ALA A 8 -0.75 -5.52 7.05
N LYS A 9 -1.68 -6.43 7.34
CA LYS A 9 -2.77 -6.21 8.29
C LYS A 9 -2.37 -6.80 9.64
N VAL A 10 -2.45 -5.99 10.69
CA VAL A 10 -2.06 -6.38 12.04
C VAL A 10 -3.12 -5.94 13.06
N PRO A 11 -3.31 -6.68 14.16
CA PRO A 11 -4.32 -6.33 15.16
C PRO A 11 -3.91 -5.20 16.10
N ASP A 12 -2.62 -4.90 16.22
CA ASP A 12 -2.08 -3.91 17.16
C ASP A 12 -0.90 -3.18 16.50
N LEU A 13 -1.14 -1.97 16.02
CA LEU A 13 -0.14 -1.17 15.32
C LEU A 13 1.08 -0.84 16.17
N ASP A 14 0.87 -0.41 17.41
CA ASP A 14 1.98 0.01 18.28
C ASP A 14 2.90 -1.17 18.63
N ARG A 15 2.32 -2.33 18.84
CA ARG A 15 3.07 -3.57 19.09
C ARG A 15 3.87 -3.99 17.87
N GLU A 16 3.30 -3.88 16.69
CA GLU A 16 3.98 -4.24 15.43
C GLU A 16 5.11 -3.25 15.10
N ILE A 17 4.89 -1.96 15.33
CA ILE A 17 5.95 -0.95 15.19
C ILE A 17 7.13 -1.30 16.10
N ALA A 18 6.88 -1.57 17.38
CA ALA A 18 7.93 -1.94 18.32
C ALA A 18 8.67 -3.22 17.90
N PHE A 19 7.97 -4.21 17.37
CA PHE A 19 8.56 -5.43 16.85
C PHE A 19 9.48 -5.16 15.66
N VAL A 20 9.04 -4.39 14.69
CA VAL A 20 9.85 -4.04 13.51
C VAL A 20 11.07 -3.23 13.91
N GLN A 21 10.92 -2.29 14.85
CA GLN A 21 12.05 -1.51 15.38
C GLN A 21 13.08 -2.41 16.10
N ALA A 22 12.62 -3.43 16.81
CA ALA A 22 13.51 -4.41 17.47
C ALA A 22 14.35 -5.21 16.45
N LEU A 23 13.86 -5.37 15.22
CA LEU A 23 14.59 -5.97 14.11
C LEU A 23 15.54 -5.01 13.40
N GLY A 24 15.61 -3.74 13.84
CA GLY A 24 16.42 -2.70 13.21
C GLY A 24 15.69 -1.84 12.18
N GLY A 25 14.36 -1.97 12.09
CA GLY A 25 13.55 -1.13 11.23
C GLY A 25 13.33 0.28 11.80
N GLU A 26 12.96 1.20 10.93
CA GLU A 26 12.68 2.59 11.28
C GLU A 26 11.21 2.91 11.08
N LEU A 27 10.60 3.64 12.01
CA LEU A 27 9.30 4.27 11.79
C LEU A 27 9.54 5.58 11.02
N VAL A 28 9.13 5.60 9.75
CA VAL A 28 9.30 6.77 8.88
C VAL A 28 8.14 7.75 9.01
N LEU A 29 6.92 7.24 9.02
CA LEU A 29 5.69 8.00 9.22
C LEU A 29 4.71 7.21 10.07
N ASP A 30 3.98 7.91 10.93
CA ASP A 30 2.81 7.40 11.62
C ASP A 30 1.69 8.40 11.39
N ASP A 31 0.97 8.22 10.29
CA ASP A 31 0.07 9.22 9.73
C ASP A 31 -1.29 8.65 9.40
N LEU A 32 -2.26 9.54 9.24
CA LEU A 32 -3.59 9.21 8.72
C LEU A 32 -3.58 9.36 7.21
N ILE A 33 -4.11 8.37 6.51
CA ILE A 33 -4.32 8.39 5.08
C ILE A 33 -5.80 8.57 4.81
N PRO A 34 -6.23 9.69 4.20
CA PRO A 34 -7.60 9.85 3.77
C PRO A 34 -7.87 9.01 2.54
N PHE A 35 -8.92 8.19 2.59
CA PHE A 35 -9.32 7.36 1.46
C PHE A 35 -10.84 7.19 1.45
N GLU A 36 -11.48 7.62 0.36
CA GLU A 36 -12.94 7.52 0.17
C GLU A 36 -13.75 8.07 1.37
N GLY A 37 -13.33 9.22 1.90
CA GLY A 37 -14.05 9.91 3.00
C GLY A 37 -13.78 9.38 4.40
N GLU A 38 -12.84 8.46 4.56
CA GLU A 38 -12.44 7.89 5.85
C GLU A 38 -10.93 8.08 6.05
N ASP A 39 -10.52 8.28 7.30
CA ASP A 39 -9.10 8.38 7.67
C ASP A 39 -8.61 7.03 8.23
N PHE A 40 -7.51 6.53 7.66
CA PHE A 40 -6.87 5.27 8.07
C PHE A 40 -5.52 5.57 8.68
N ARG A 41 -5.24 5.03 9.86
CA ARG A 41 -3.88 5.05 10.41
C ARG A 41 -3.06 3.98 9.72
N VAL A 42 -2.05 4.41 8.95
CA VAL A 42 -1.18 3.51 8.18
C VAL A 42 0.27 3.89 8.40
N PRO A 43 0.90 3.42 9.47
CA PRO A 43 2.33 3.62 9.67
C PRO A 43 3.17 3.10 8.51
N LEU A 44 4.19 3.85 8.15
CA LEU A 44 5.18 3.48 7.16
C LEU A 44 6.50 3.18 7.85
N LEU A 45 6.96 1.96 7.72
CA LEU A 45 8.20 1.48 8.29
C LEU A 45 9.21 1.21 7.18
N ARG A 46 10.49 1.32 7.51
CA ARG A 46 11.59 1.02 6.59
C ARG A 46 12.46 -0.08 7.17
N LEU A 47 12.69 -1.11 6.37
CA LEU A 47 13.57 -2.23 6.65
C LEU A 47 14.59 -2.33 5.52
N GLY A 48 15.81 -1.82 5.77
CA GLY A 48 16.85 -1.80 4.75
C GLY A 48 16.44 -0.98 3.52
N ASP A 49 16.31 -1.64 2.38
CA ASP A 49 15.98 -1.06 1.09
C ASP A 49 14.48 -1.18 0.73
N LYS A 50 13.63 -1.54 1.70
CA LYS A 50 12.19 -1.73 1.47
C LYS A 50 11.35 -0.99 2.50
N TYR A 51 10.17 -0.57 2.06
CA TYR A 51 9.12 -0.07 2.94
C TYR A 51 8.11 -1.15 3.29
N LEU A 52 7.47 -0.99 4.44
CA LEU A 52 6.36 -1.80 4.90
C LEU A 52 5.26 -0.86 5.41
N HIS A 53 4.07 -0.94 4.82
CA HIS A 53 2.85 -0.34 5.37
C HIS A 53 2.16 -1.34 6.29
N ILE A 54 1.72 -0.87 7.46
CA ILE A 54 0.88 -1.68 8.34
C ILE A 54 -0.42 -0.96 8.64
N ALA A 55 -1.50 -1.70 8.80
CA ALA A 55 -2.81 -1.17 9.15
C ALA A 55 -3.63 -2.23 9.88
N GLU A 56 -4.58 -1.80 10.70
CA GLU A 56 -5.55 -2.71 11.30
C GLU A 56 -6.61 -3.15 10.30
N ARG A 57 -6.87 -2.31 9.29
CA ARG A 57 -7.76 -2.57 8.17
C ARG A 57 -7.20 -1.90 6.91
N MET A 58 -7.16 -2.61 5.80
CA MET A 58 -6.72 -2.05 4.52
C MET A 58 -7.76 -1.09 3.96
N VAL A 59 -7.31 -0.03 3.29
CA VAL A 59 -8.20 1.02 2.76
C VAL A 59 -9.23 0.50 1.75
N TYR A 60 -8.93 -0.59 1.06
CA TYR A 60 -9.81 -1.24 0.07
C TYR A 60 -10.61 -2.42 0.63
N GLU A 61 -10.47 -2.75 1.90
CA GLU A 61 -10.97 -4.02 2.48
C GLU A 61 -12.49 -4.16 2.40
N GLU A 62 -13.23 -3.07 2.52
CA GLU A 62 -14.70 -3.08 2.38
C GLU A 62 -15.18 -3.46 0.98
N ARG A 63 -14.33 -3.35 -0.03
CA ARG A 63 -14.64 -3.75 -1.40
C ARG A 63 -14.42 -5.24 -1.66
N LEU A 64 -13.88 -5.96 -0.68
CA LEU A 64 -13.69 -7.40 -0.72
C LEU A 64 -14.94 -8.10 -0.17
N ARG A 65 -15.16 -9.35 -0.61
CA ARG A 65 -16.31 -10.15 -0.15
C ARG A 65 -16.24 -10.48 1.34
N ARG A 66 -15.04 -10.52 1.89
CA ARG A 66 -14.78 -10.83 3.30
C ARG A 66 -13.49 -10.14 3.75
N PRO A 67 -13.34 -9.88 5.07
CA PRO A 67 -12.12 -9.30 5.61
C PRO A 67 -10.89 -10.13 5.29
N LEU A 68 -9.74 -9.46 5.18
CA LEU A 68 -8.45 -10.11 5.05
C LEU A 68 -8.00 -10.73 6.37
N ASP A 69 -7.25 -11.81 6.29
CA ASP A 69 -6.54 -12.35 7.43
C ASP A 69 -5.38 -11.42 7.82
N PHE A 70 -4.95 -11.50 9.07
CA PHE A 70 -3.75 -10.81 9.51
C PHE A 70 -2.51 -11.38 8.82
N GLY A 71 -1.53 -10.52 8.56
CA GLY A 71 -0.29 -10.84 7.86
C GLY A 71 -0.12 -10.02 6.59
N LEU A 72 0.74 -10.46 5.70
CA LEU A 72 0.97 -9.79 4.42
C LEU A 72 -0.29 -9.84 3.55
N CYS A 73 -0.70 -8.69 3.02
CA CYS A 73 -1.93 -8.53 2.26
C CYS A 73 -1.69 -8.26 0.80
N HIS A 74 -0.81 -7.30 0.49
CA HIS A 74 -0.60 -6.88 -0.89
C HIS A 74 0.81 -6.38 -1.12
N VAL A 75 1.19 -6.35 -2.38
CA VAL A 75 2.42 -5.72 -2.87
C VAL A 75 2.07 -4.42 -3.58
N VAL A 76 2.91 -3.40 -3.43
CA VAL A 76 2.78 -2.10 -4.09
C VAL A 76 3.88 -1.95 -5.12
N PHE A 77 3.47 -1.76 -6.38
CA PHE A 77 4.39 -1.50 -7.49
C PHE A 77 4.39 -0.02 -7.84
N GLU A 78 5.56 0.60 -7.80
CA GLU A 78 5.76 1.94 -8.34
C GLU A 78 5.92 1.85 -9.86
N ILE A 79 5.12 2.65 -10.57
CA ILE A 79 5.09 2.67 -12.04
C ILE A 79 5.09 4.12 -12.53
N ASP A 80 5.51 4.33 -13.77
CA ASP A 80 5.56 5.67 -14.36
C ASP A 80 4.24 6.08 -15.04
N ASP A 81 3.59 5.14 -15.70
CA ASP A 81 2.32 5.33 -16.40
C ASP A 81 1.24 4.43 -15.82
N LEU A 82 0.45 4.98 -14.90
CA LEU A 82 -0.59 4.22 -14.21
C LEU A 82 -1.69 3.74 -15.16
N THR A 83 -2.10 4.58 -16.10
CA THR A 83 -3.15 4.23 -17.06
C THR A 83 -2.72 3.03 -17.91
N ALA A 84 -1.53 3.09 -18.49
CA ALA A 84 -1.00 2.00 -19.31
C ALA A 84 -0.79 0.71 -18.50
N ALA A 85 -0.25 0.81 -17.29
CA ALA A 85 -0.03 -0.35 -16.43
C ALA A 85 -1.35 -1.01 -16.00
N ARG A 86 -2.35 -0.20 -15.64
CA ARG A 86 -3.68 -0.69 -15.29
C ARG A 86 -4.35 -1.40 -16.48
N GLU A 87 -4.34 -0.79 -17.65
CA GLU A 87 -4.91 -1.40 -18.87
C GLU A 87 -4.21 -2.72 -19.21
N ALA A 88 -2.89 -2.77 -19.12
CA ALA A 88 -2.13 -4.00 -19.36
C ALA A 88 -2.48 -5.08 -18.35
N ALA A 89 -2.63 -4.75 -17.07
CA ALA A 89 -3.02 -5.69 -16.04
C ALA A 89 -4.41 -6.26 -16.28
N LEU A 90 -5.39 -5.42 -16.61
CA LEU A 90 -6.76 -5.83 -16.91
C LEU A 90 -6.81 -6.72 -18.17
N ALA A 91 -6.07 -6.36 -19.22
CA ALA A 91 -5.98 -7.18 -20.44
C ALA A 91 -5.33 -8.54 -20.17
N ALA A 92 -4.44 -8.63 -19.19
CA ALA A 92 -3.78 -9.88 -18.78
C ALA A 92 -4.60 -10.71 -17.77
N GLY A 93 -5.82 -10.30 -17.44
CA GLY A 93 -6.72 -11.07 -16.61
C GLY A 93 -6.86 -10.60 -15.16
N ALA A 94 -6.28 -9.47 -14.79
CA ALA A 94 -6.52 -8.87 -13.47
C ALA A 94 -7.95 -8.34 -13.35
N SER A 95 -8.45 -8.24 -12.14
CA SER A 95 -9.72 -7.59 -11.81
C SER A 95 -9.48 -6.35 -10.94
N GLU A 96 -10.28 -5.31 -11.17
CA GLU A 96 -10.20 -4.08 -10.39
C GLU A 96 -10.93 -4.25 -9.06
N ILE A 97 -10.28 -3.82 -7.96
CA ILE A 97 -10.87 -3.78 -6.62
C ILE A 97 -11.41 -2.38 -6.33
N ALA A 98 -10.61 -1.36 -6.59
CA ALA A 98 -10.98 0.04 -6.39
C ALA A 98 -10.54 0.87 -7.59
N PRO A 99 -11.33 1.89 -8.00
CA PRO A 99 -10.96 2.76 -9.10
C PRO A 99 -9.71 3.57 -8.75
N VAL A 100 -9.07 4.13 -9.79
CA VAL A 100 -7.92 5.04 -9.60
C VAL A 100 -8.33 6.18 -8.69
N THR A 101 -7.56 6.40 -7.62
CA THR A 101 -7.83 7.39 -6.60
C THR A 101 -6.56 8.18 -6.31
N ARG A 102 -6.70 9.50 -6.20
CA ARG A 102 -5.59 10.35 -5.75
C ARG A 102 -5.58 10.40 -4.23
N VAL A 103 -4.42 10.13 -3.63
CA VAL A 103 -4.21 10.13 -2.18
C VAL A 103 -3.09 11.10 -1.84
N SER A 104 -3.35 11.99 -0.88
CA SER A 104 -2.35 12.91 -0.32
C SER A 104 -2.27 12.69 1.19
N ALA A 105 -1.06 12.49 1.68
CA ALA A 105 -0.77 12.25 3.10
C ALA A 105 0.66 12.69 3.41
N GLY A 106 1.20 12.34 4.56
CA GLY A 106 2.57 12.68 4.95
C GLY A 106 3.65 12.15 4.00
N PHE A 107 3.38 11.08 3.25
CA PHE A 107 4.30 10.56 2.25
C PHE A 107 4.30 11.37 0.93
N GLY A 108 3.41 12.32 0.75
CA GLY A 108 3.22 13.14 -0.44
C GLY A 108 1.93 12.82 -1.18
N THR A 109 1.94 12.94 -2.50
CA THR A 109 0.76 12.72 -3.35
C THR A 109 0.98 11.56 -4.31
N ARG A 110 -0.01 10.67 -4.41
CA ARG A 110 0.00 9.44 -5.21
C ARG A 110 -1.30 9.29 -5.99
N ASP A 111 -1.22 8.76 -7.20
CA ASP A 111 -2.36 8.11 -7.84
C ASP A 111 -2.23 6.62 -7.64
N VAL A 112 -3.27 5.96 -7.16
CA VAL A 112 -3.26 4.55 -6.78
C VAL A 112 -4.39 3.78 -7.44
N ALA A 113 -4.13 2.51 -7.77
CA ALA A 113 -5.14 1.56 -8.23
C ALA A 113 -4.93 0.23 -7.51
N PHE A 114 -6.01 -0.35 -7.01
CA PHE A 114 -5.99 -1.66 -6.35
C PHE A 114 -6.61 -2.71 -7.26
N LEU A 115 -5.87 -3.79 -7.49
CA LEU A 115 -6.27 -4.88 -8.40
C LEU A 115 -5.98 -6.23 -7.75
N ARG A 116 -6.56 -7.25 -8.37
CA ARG A 116 -6.28 -8.65 -8.06
C ARG A 116 -5.76 -9.35 -9.30
N SER A 117 -4.66 -10.07 -9.18
CA SER A 117 -4.12 -10.88 -10.27
C SER A 117 -5.01 -12.07 -10.59
N PRO A 118 -4.84 -12.73 -11.75
CA PRO A 118 -5.59 -13.95 -12.06
C PRO A 118 -5.44 -15.05 -11.00
N GLY A 119 -4.30 -15.12 -10.34
CA GLY A 119 -4.02 -16.08 -9.27
C GLY A 119 -4.46 -15.65 -7.88
N GLY A 120 -5.06 -14.46 -7.74
CA GLY A 120 -5.58 -13.97 -6.46
C GLY A 120 -4.63 -13.07 -5.67
N ILE A 121 -3.49 -12.68 -6.22
CA ILE A 121 -2.57 -11.76 -5.55
C ILE A 121 -3.17 -10.35 -5.56
N LEU A 122 -3.35 -9.78 -4.39
CA LEU A 122 -3.73 -8.38 -4.25
C LEU A 122 -2.50 -7.50 -4.50
N PHE A 123 -2.66 -6.49 -5.33
CA PHE A 123 -1.58 -5.55 -5.60
C PHE A 123 -2.10 -4.13 -5.83
N GLU A 124 -1.24 -3.19 -5.56
CA GLU A 124 -1.46 -1.77 -5.80
C GLU A 124 -0.49 -1.30 -6.87
N LEU A 125 -0.99 -0.56 -7.83
CA LEU A 125 -0.17 0.22 -8.75
C LEU A 125 -0.13 1.65 -8.22
N VAL A 126 1.05 2.23 -8.05
CA VAL A 126 1.21 3.58 -7.54
C VAL A 126 2.07 4.41 -8.49
N ARG A 127 1.55 5.59 -8.84
CA ARG A 127 2.32 6.64 -9.48
C ARG A 127 2.58 7.74 -8.46
N ILE A 128 3.85 8.01 -8.19
CA ILE A 128 4.27 9.04 -7.25
C ILE A 128 4.30 10.38 -7.98
N LEU A 129 3.45 11.31 -7.56
CA LEU A 129 3.39 12.67 -8.09
C LEU A 129 4.26 13.63 -7.29
N GLU A 130 4.19 13.54 -5.95
CA GLU A 130 5.06 14.24 -5.01
C GLU A 130 5.53 13.24 -3.96
N ASN A 131 6.82 13.25 -3.67
CA ASN A 131 7.40 12.35 -2.68
C ASN A 131 7.94 13.14 -1.49
N ALA A 132 7.48 12.81 -0.29
CA ALA A 132 7.90 13.44 0.97
C ALA A 132 8.59 12.46 1.94
N VAL A 133 8.92 11.25 1.48
CA VAL A 133 9.65 10.26 2.28
C VAL A 133 11.00 9.95 1.63
N PRO A 134 11.98 9.41 2.39
CA PRO A 134 13.26 9.05 1.84
C PRO A 134 13.13 8.13 0.62
N ALA A 135 13.88 8.41 -0.44
CA ALA A 135 13.92 7.53 -1.60
C ALA A 135 14.58 6.20 -1.23
N LEU A 136 14.02 5.11 -1.76
CA LEU A 136 14.66 3.80 -1.66
C LEU A 136 15.86 3.73 -2.61
N PRO A 137 16.94 3.05 -2.20
CA PRO A 137 18.10 2.87 -3.06
C PRO A 137 17.79 2.16 -4.37
#